data_72108c4c55b01b79477856ce59d7c38c
#
_entry.id   72108c4c55b01b79477856ce59d7c38c
#
_cell.length_a   1.000
_cell.length_b   1.000
_cell.length_c   1.000
_cell.angle_alpha   90.00
_cell.angle_beta   90.00
_cell.angle_gamma   90.00
#
_symmetry.space_group_name_H-M   'P 1'
#
loop_
_entity.id
_entity.type
_entity.pdbx_description
1 polymer ?
#
loop_
_entity_poly.entity_id
_entity_poly.type
_entity_poly.pdbx_seq_one_letter_code
_entity_poly.pdbx_strand_id
1 'polypeptide(L)'
;MVIGHHLSYGTAVWFPPLATLARLAAEAGGMTIGTCMLVLPLFNPVHVAEQAALLDVLSGGRLVLGVAPGWNEAEYRAAGVDYRTRIGRFVEAVALIEQLWTRERVDFSGRHFQAKEISLALRPVRRPRPPFWFGGSTAPAIERAARLADPALGDSWVPSSHLTHELIATQAGVFRQALMAAGKPLPPELPVLRNIVVAPDRETAVKDAGPYLAASYRVLGQWGLPTTIAGTPKDQVDLTELLAGRVVIGGPEQCAAELARLVRTVGLGRLVCRVQWMGMEQRLVLRTIELLAERVLPLVAREIA
;
A
#
# COMPACT_ATOMS: atom_id res chain seq x y z
N MET A 1 -10.28 -0.49 4.62
CA MET A 1 -10.35 0.01 3.22
C MET A 1 -9.17 0.93 2.95
N VAL A 2 -8.41 0.70 1.86
CA VAL A 2 -7.27 1.57 1.51
C VAL A 2 -7.32 1.98 0.04
N ILE A 3 -6.78 3.17 -0.27
CA ILE A 3 -6.76 3.73 -1.62
C ILE A 3 -5.31 4.07 -2.00
N GLY A 4 -4.89 3.61 -3.19
CA GLY A 4 -3.60 3.98 -3.78
C GLY A 4 -3.63 5.38 -4.38
N HIS A 5 -2.46 5.93 -4.63
CA HIS A 5 -2.29 7.24 -5.28
C HIS A 5 -1.38 7.14 -6.50
N HIS A 6 -1.89 7.64 -7.60
CA HIS A 6 -1.11 8.14 -8.74
C HIS A 6 -1.74 9.44 -9.20
N LEU A 7 -0.96 10.37 -9.71
CA LEU A 7 -1.51 11.47 -10.48
C LEU A 7 -2.13 10.91 -11.77
N SER A 8 -3.33 11.38 -12.12
CA SER A 8 -4.00 10.97 -13.35
C SER A 8 -3.06 11.20 -14.54
N TYR A 9 -2.64 10.12 -15.18
CA TYR A 9 -1.72 10.13 -16.28
C TYR A 9 -2.24 9.22 -17.40
N GLY A 10 -2.42 9.80 -18.57
CA GLY A 10 -3.02 9.09 -19.70
C GLY A 10 -4.51 8.80 -19.47
N THR A 11 -4.94 7.58 -19.81
CA THR A 11 -6.33 7.13 -19.70
C THR A 11 -6.68 6.51 -18.34
N ALA A 12 -5.71 6.35 -17.44
CA ALA A 12 -5.93 5.76 -16.13
C ALA A 12 -6.54 6.80 -15.17
N VAL A 13 -7.71 6.50 -14.63
CA VAL A 13 -8.37 7.34 -13.64
C VAL A 13 -7.98 6.87 -12.23
N TRP A 14 -7.36 7.76 -11.48
CA TRP A 14 -7.04 7.56 -10.06
C TRP A 14 -7.74 8.63 -9.24
N PHE A 15 -8.48 8.21 -8.23
CA PHE A 15 -9.14 9.16 -7.34
C PHE A 15 -8.12 9.73 -6.33
N PRO A 16 -8.16 11.05 -6.04
CA PRO A 16 -7.39 11.65 -4.97
C PRO A 16 -7.68 10.94 -3.63
N PRO A 17 -6.72 10.24 -3.00
CA PRO A 17 -7.04 9.28 -1.96
C PRO A 17 -7.60 9.94 -0.69
N LEU A 18 -7.06 11.09 -0.26
CA LEU A 18 -7.50 11.74 0.99
C LEU A 18 -8.94 12.26 0.88
N ALA A 19 -9.29 12.92 -0.22
CA ALA A 19 -10.65 13.38 -0.46
C ALA A 19 -11.64 12.22 -0.60
N THR A 20 -11.26 11.16 -1.31
CA THR A 20 -12.09 9.97 -1.48
C THR A 20 -12.31 9.24 -0.16
N LEU A 21 -11.27 9.10 0.66
CA LEU A 21 -11.37 8.48 1.98
C LEU A 21 -12.28 9.30 2.92
N ALA A 22 -12.23 10.63 2.84
CA ALA A 22 -13.12 11.48 3.63
C ALA A 22 -14.61 11.21 3.29
N ARG A 23 -14.93 11.08 1.99
CA ARG A 23 -16.29 10.73 1.55
C ARG A 23 -16.71 9.33 2.03
N LEU A 24 -15.78 8.37 2.03
CA LEU A 24 -16.07 6.97 2.36
C LEU A 24 -15.95 6.65 3.85
N ALA A 25 -15.43 7.55 4.67
CA ALA A 25 -15.19 7.30 6.09
C ALA A 25 -16.46 6.93 6.86
N ALA A 26 -17.62 7.53 6.50
CA ALA A 26 -18.90 7.26 7.12
C ALA A 26 -19.45 5.85 6.78
N GLU A 27 -19.21 5.37 5.56
CA GLU A 27 -19.63 4.05 5.09
C GLU A 27 -18.65 2.93 5.48
N ALA A 28 -17.46 3.28 5.95
CA ALA A 28 -16.43 2.30 6.29
C ALA A 28 -16.74 1.44 7.54
N GLY A 29 -17.80 1.76 8.29
CA GLY A 29 -18.16 1.01 9.50
C GLY A 29 -16.97 0.89 10.46
N GLY A 30 -16.66 -0.33 10.91
CA GLY A 30 -15.51 -0.62 11.79
C GLY A 30 -14.16 -0.79 11.06
N MET A 31 -14.10 -0.66 9.74
CA MET A 31 -12.88 -0.91 8.97
C MET A 31 -11.79 0.15 9.23
N THR A 32 -10.53 -0.29 9.25
CA THR A 32 -9.38 0.59 9.07
C THR A 32 -9.48 1.28 7.71
N ILE A 33 -9.26 2.59 7.66
CA ILE A 33 -9.17 3.36 6.41
C ILE A 33 -7.76 3.92 6.23
N GLY A 34 -7.33 4.11 4.99
CA GLY A 34 -6.01 4.68 4.77
C GLY A 34 -5.57 4.74 3.33
N THR A 35 -4.35 5.20 3.14
CA THR A 35 -3.68 5.21 1.84
C THR A 35 -2.76 4.01 1.68
N CYS A 36 -2.61 3.48 0.46
CA CYS A 36 -1.66 2.41 0.18
C CYS A 36 -1.21 2.43 -1.29
N MET A 37 -0.27 3.30 -1.69
CA MET A 37 0.45 4.30 -0.91
C MET A 37 0.15 5.69 -1.44
N LEU A 38 0.20 6.71 -0.58
CA LEU A 38 0.31 8.11 -1.00
C LEU A 38 1.74 8.41 -1.44
N VAL A 39 1.92 8.98 -2.64
CA VAL A 39 3.24 9.46 -3.11
C VAL A 39 3.56 10.78 -2.40
N LEU A 40 4.03 10.66 -1.16
CA LEU A 40 4.13 11.77 -0.21
C LEU A 40 4.97 12.96 -0.70
N PRO A 41 6.11 12.78 -1.42
CA PRO A 41 6.94 13.92 -1.84
C PRO A 41 6.28 14.88 -2.83
N LEU A 42 5.15 14.49 -3.43
CA LEU A 42 4.38 15.35 -4.33
C LEU A 42 3.52 16.39 -3.59
N PHE A 43 3.42 16.28 -2.26
CA PHE A 43 2.55 17.10 -1.43
C PHE A 43 3.34 18.00 -0.47
N ASN A 44 2.68 19.06 -0.02
CA ASN A 44 3.12 19.78 1.16
C ASN A 44 2.76 18.96 2.43
N PRO A 45 3.73 18.61 3.28
CA PRO A 45 3.48 17.76 4.44
C PRO A 45 2.56 18.37 5.49
N VAL A 46 2.48 19.71 5.59
CA VAL A 46 1.55 20.39 6.52
C VAL A 46 0.11 20.12 6.12
N HIS A 47 -0.22 20.23 4.81
CA HIS A 47 -1.55 19.91 4.31
C HIS A 47 -1.89 18.42 4.45
N VAL A 48 -0.90 17.55 4.27
CA VAL A 48 -1.13 16.11 4.50
C VAL A 48 -1.38 15.83 5.97
N ALA A 49 -0.63 16.44 6.88
CA ALA A 49 -0.83 16.29 8.32
C ALA A 49 -2.23 16.73 8.76
N GLU A 50 -2.70 17.87 8.26
CA GLU A 50 -4.03 18.42 8.54
C GLU A 50 -5.15 17.50 8.00
N GLN A 51 -5.09 17.13 6.72
CA GLN A 51 -6.10 16.27 6.10
C GLN A 51 -6.13 14.87 6.70
N ALA A 52 -4.97 14.30 7.03
CA ALA A 52 -4.90 13.00 7.67
C ALA A 52 -5.40 13.05 9.13
N ALA A 53 -5.15 14.15 9.86
CA ALA A 53 -5.77 14.34 11.17
C ALA A 53 -7.30 14.38 11.09
N LEU A 54 -7.85 15.09 10.10
CA LEU A 54 -9.28 15.10 9.85
C LEU A 54 -9.82 13.69 9.53
N LEU A 55 -9.13 12.95 8.68
CA LEU A 55 -9.51 11.56 8.37
C LEU A 55 -9.50 10.65 9.59
N ASP A 56 -8.54 10.84 10.49
CA ASP A 56 -8.47 10.08 11.73
C ASP A 56 -9.66 10.40 12.64
N VAL A 57 -10.05 11.68 12.74
CA VAL A 57 -11.27 12.11 13.46
C VAL A 57 -12.52 11.52 12.82
N LEU A 58 -12.70 11.66 11.50
CA LEU A 58 -13.87 11.14 10.78
C LEU A 58 -14.00 9.62 10.88
N SER A 59 -12.89 8.92 11.00
CA SER A 59 -12.87 7.47 11.16
C SER A 59 -12.90 7.00 12.63
N GLY A 60 -12.87 7.92 13.61
CA GLY A 60 -12.80 7.54 15.01
C GLY A 60 -11.49 6.83 15.40
N GLY A 61 -10.34 7.31 14.89
CA GLY A 61 -9.01 6.78 15.20
C GLY A 61 -8.63 5.53 14.41
N ARG A 62 -9.24 5.28 13.24
CA ARG A 62 -9.00 4.09 12.41
C ARG A 62 -8.15 4.37 11.16
N LEU A 63 -7.50 5.54 11.10
CA LEU A 63 -6.62 5.90 10.00
C LEU A 63 -5.30 5.13 10.04
N VAL A 64 -4.82 4.75 8.87
CA VAL A 64 -3.42 4.38 8.57
C VAL A 64 -2.93 5.28 7.44
N LEU A 65 -1.81 5.98 7.64
CA LEU A 65 -1.21 6.77 6.57
C LEU A 65 -0.11 5.98 5.87
N GLY A 66 -0.49 5.31 4.78
CA GLY A 66 0.46 4.58 3.94
C GLY A 66 1.14 5.53 2.95
N VAL A 67 2.47 5.58 2.99
CA VAL A 67 3.28 6.55 2.25
C VAL A 67 4.43 5.89 1.50
N ALA A 68 4.78 6.42 0.34
CA ALA A 68 5.93 5.99 -0.43
C ALA A 68 6.59 7.18 -1.14
N PRO A 69 7.89 7.07 -1.49
CA PRO A 69 8.54 8.11 -2.28
C PRO A 69 8.08 8.14 -3.75
N GLY A 70 7.40 7.10 -4.24
CA GLY A 70 7.05 7.00 -5.66
C GLY A 70 8.26 6.69 -6.56
N TRP A 71 7.95 6.32 -7.81
CA TRP A 71 8.94 5.86 -8.78
C TRP A 71 8.74 6.47 -10.17
N ASN A 72 7.56 7.02 -10.47
CA ASN A 72 7.21 7.55 -11.78
C ASN A 72 7.64 9.01 -11.91
N GLU A 73 8.70 9.27 -12.68
CA GLU A 73 9.26 10.61 -12.86
C GLU A 73 8.27 11.59 -13.53
N ALA A 74 7.36 11.09 -14.36
CA ALA A 74 6.36 11.93 -15.02
C ALA A 74 5.39 12.58 -14.01
N GLU A 75 5.05 11.88 -12.92
CA GLU A 75 4.21 12.45 -11.86
C GLU A 75 4.93 13.59 -11.13
N TYR A 76 6.25 13.46 -10.95
CA TYR A 76 7.08 14.50 -10.35
C TYR A 76 7.15 15.74 -11.22
N ARG A 77 7.32 15.58 -12.54
CA ARG A 77 7.29 16.70 -13.49
C ARG A 77 5.94 17.40 -13.48
N ALA A 78 4.84 16.64 -13.49
CA ALA A 78 3.50 17.18 -13.44
C ALA A 78 3.22 17.95 -12.13
N ALA A 79 3.79 17.52 -11.02
CA ALA A 79 3.67 18.19 -9.73
C ALA A 79 4.68 19.36 -9.55
N GLY A 80 5.56 19.62 -10.50
CA GLY A 80 6.61 20.64 -10.38
C GLY A 80 7.70 20.31 -9.33
N VAL A 81 7.92 19.02 -9.04
CA VAL A 81 8.87 18.55 -8.04
C VAL A 81 10.05 17.85 -8.72
N ASP A 82 11.28 18.21 -8.36
CA ASP A 82 12.48 17.50 -8.87
C ASP A 82 12.49 16.05 -8.32
N TYR A 83 12.42 15.09 -9.22
CA TYR A 83 12.43 13.67 -8.93
C TYR A 83 13.66 13.22 -8.11
N ARG A 84 14.82 13.85 -8.33
CA ARG A 84 16.07 13.55 -7.61
C ARG A 84 15.97 13.84 -6.11
N THR A 85 15.10 14.76 -5.73
CA THR A 85 14.88 15.16 -4.32
C THR A 85 13.90 14.25 -3.56
N ARG A 86 13.24 13.30 -4.25
CA ARG A 86 12.11 12.51 -3.71
C ARG A 86 12.40 11.83 -2.37
N ILE A 87 13.62 11.31 -2.18
CA ILE A 87 13.96 10.59 -0.95
C ILE A 87 14.15 11.55 0.22
N GLY A 88 14.87 12.65 0.01
CA GLY A 88 15.03 13.69 1.05
C GLY A 88 13.69 14.29 1.44
N ARG A 89 12.89 14.69 0.46
CA ARG A 89 11.52 15.20 0.70
C ARG A 89 10.65 14.19 1.45
N PHE A 90 10.74 12.91 1.09
CA PHE A 90 9.99 11.85 1.77
C PHE A 90 10.33 11.76 3.26
N VAL A 91 11.62 11.68 3.58
CA VAL A 91 12.10 11.56 4.97
C VAL A 91 11.72 12.79 5.79
N GLU A 92 11.95 13.99 5.25
CA GLU A 92 11.58 15.24 5.93
C GLU A 92 10.07 15.38 6.09
N ALA A 93 9.27 14.99 5.09
CA ALA A 93 7.81 15.04 5.18
C ALA A 93 7.26 14.13 6.27
N VAL A 94 7.76 12.89 6.38
CA VAL A 94 7.37 11.97 7.48
C VAL A 94 7.70 12.58 8.83
N ALA A 95 8.91 13.09 9.00
CA ALA A 95 9.34 13.70 10.26
C ALA A 95 8.52 14.95 10.63
N LEU A 96 8.20 15.80 9.66
CA LEU A 96 7.38 16.99 9.89
C LEU A 96 5.94 16.64 10.24
N ILE A 97 5.33 15.69 9.53
CA ILE A 97 3.96 15.20 9.83
C ILE A 97 3.91 14.62 11.26
N GLU A 98 4.87 13.79 11.63
CA GLU A 98 4.93 13.21 12.97
C GLU A 98 5.04 14.30 14.06
N GLN A 99 5.90 15.30 13.88
CA GLN A 99 6.02 16.40 14.82
C GLN A 99 4.71 17.20 14.92
N LEU A 100 4.06 17.50 13.80
CA LEU A 100 2.79 18.23 13.77
C LEU A 100 1.66 17.49 14.51
N TRP A 101 1.67 16.17 14.50
CA TRP A 101 0.66 15.38 15.22
C TRP A 101 0.95 15.23 16.71
N THR A 102 2.23 15.27 17.10
CA THR A 102 2.65 14.92 18.47
C THR A 102 3.05 16.12 19.33
N ARG A 103 3.39 17.27 18.74
CA ARG A 103 3.84 18.47 19.43
C ARG A 103 2.81 19.60 19.33
N GLU A 104 2.76 20.47 20.33
CA GLU A 104 1.88 21.63 20.32
C GLU A 104 2.30 22.69 19.31
N ARG A 105 3.61 22.93 19.23
CA ARG A 105 4.23 23.90 18.34
C ARG A 105 5.44 23.26 17.67
N VAL A 106 5.61 23.49 16.40
CA VAL A 106 6.66 22.91 15.59
C VAL A 106 7.47 24.00 14.90
N ASP A 107 8.77 23.96 15.16
CA ASP A 107 9.78 24.60 14.33
C ASP A 107 10.55 23.50 13.59
N PHE A 108 10.53 23.55 12.28
CA PHE A 108 11.18 22.57 11.42
C PHE A 108 12.05 23.26 10.39
N SER A 109 13.33 22.94 10.37
CA SER A 109 14.31 23.49 9.41
C SER A 109 14.98 22.34 8.66
N GLY A 110 14.33 21.88 7.60
CA GLY A 110 14.85 20.88 6.68
C GLY A 110 15.44 21.51 5.43
N ARG A 111 16.03 20.68 4.58
CA ARG A 111 16.52 21.08 3.25
C ARG A 111 15.38 21.36 2.28
N HIS A 112 14.27 20.64 2.42
CA HIS A 112 13.15 20.64 1.47
C HIS A 112 11.90 21.29 2.04
N PHE A 113 11.73 21.27 3.37
CA PHE A 113 10.60 21.86 4.03
C PHE A 113 11.05 22.71 5.22
N GLN A 114 10.34 23.80 5.42
CA GLN A 114 10.55 24.68 6.57
C GLN A 114 9.19 25.04 7.18
N ALA A 115 9.12 25.04 8.47
CA ALA A 115 7.96 25.48 9.22
C ALA A 115 8.42 26.25 10.47
N LYS A 116 7.80 27.38 10.76
CA LYS A 116 8.12 28.18 11.93
C LYS A 116 6.86 28.43 12.73
N GLU A 117 6.93 28.10 14.03
CA GLU A 117 5.84 28.33 14.98
C GLU A 117 4.48 27.79 14.56
N ILE A 118 4.47 26.65 13.84
CA ILE A 118 3.24 26.03 13.33
C ILE A 118 2.62 25.12 14.41
N SER A 119 1.29 25.21 14.53
CA SER A 119 0.45 24.32 15.32
C SER A 119 -0.70 23.82 14.49
N LEU A 120 -1.06 22.55 14.61
CA LEU A 120 -2.30 22.04 14.06
C LEU A 120 -3.43 22.20 15.09
N ALA A 121 -4.47 22.94 14.73
CA ALA A 121 -5.66 23.09 15.58
C ALA A 121 -6.41 21.75 15.70
N LEU A 122 -6.53 21.01 14.58
CA LEU A 122 -7.12 19.69 14.55
C LEU A 122 -6.02 18.63 14.66
N ARG A 123 -6.12 17.77 15.68
CA ARG A 123 -5.18 16.68 15.92
C ARG A 123 -5.85 15.32 15.72
N PRO A 124 -5.09 14.27 15.34
CA PRO A 124 -5.63 12.93 15.31
C PRO A 124 -6.27 12.50 16.64
N VAL A 125 -7.28 11.66 16.58
CA VAL A 125 -7.89 11.01 17.76
C VAL A 125 -6.94 9.98 18.35
N ARG A 126 -6.31 9.18 17.47
CA ARG A 126 -5.36 8.16 17.89
C ARG A 126 -4.09 8.77 18.49
N ARG A 127 -3.69 8.26 19.66
CA ARG A 127 -2.52 8.76 20.38
C ARG A 127 -1.39 7.74 20.39
N PRO A 128 -0.14 8.20 20.30
CA PRO A 128 0.29 9.58 20.08
C PRO A 128 0.02 10.06 18.65
N ARG A 129 -0.18 9.18 17.67
CA ARG A 129 -0.48 9.44 16.26
C ARG A 129 -1.04 8.22 15.52
N PRO A 130 -1.67 8.39 14.37
CA PRO A 130 -1.95 7.29 13.44
C PRO A 130 -0.66 6.57 13.01
N PRO A 131 -0.72 5.25 12.72
CA PRO A 131 0.42 4.51 12.21
C PRO A 131 0.75 4.91 10.78
N PHE A 132 2.05 4.82 10.46
CA PHE A 132 2.54 4.89 9.10
C PHE A 132 2.72 3.49 8.50
N TRP A 133 2.33 3.31 7.25
CA TRP A 133 2.76 2.19 6.42
C TRP A 133 3.72 2.69 5.34
N PHE A 134 4.90 2.10 5.26
CA PHE A 134 5.96 2.53 4.36
C PHE A 134 6.06 1.61 3.14
N GLY A 135 5.88 2.16 1.94
CA GLY A 135 6.06 1.43 0.68
C GLY A 135 7.52 1.46 0.20
N GLY A 136 7.95 0.35 -0.39
CA GLY A 136 9.27 0.23 -1.02
C GLY A 136 9.61 -1.20 -1.38
N SER A 137 10.35 -1.41 -2.49
CA SER A 137 10.64 -2.73 -3.05
C SER A 137 12.12 -2.98 -3.31
N THR A 138 13.00 -2.08 -2.86
CA THR A 138 14.45 -2.26 -2.94
C THR A 138 15.05 -2.32 -1.54
N ALA A 139 16.17 -2.99 -1.35
CA ALA A 139 16.80 -3.09 -0.04
C ALA A 139 16.99 -1.73 0.65
N PRO A 140 17.53 -0.68 -0.01
CA PRO A 140 17.64 0.64 0.63
C PRO A 140 16.30 1.28 1.00
N ALA A 141 15.21 0.97 0.26
CA ALA A 141 13.87 1.47 0.58
C ALA A 141 13.28 0.76 1.81
N ILE A 142 13.50 -0.55 1.92
CA ILE A 142 13.06 -1.38 3.05
C ILE A 142 13.82 -1.00 4.32
N GLU A 143 15.13 -0.83 4.24
CA GLU A 143 15.96 -0.36 5.35
C GLU A 143 15.55 1.04 5.81
N ARG A 144 15.23 1.94 4.89
CA ARG A 144 14.67 3.25 5.22
C ARG A 144 13.33 3.14 5.93
N ALA A 145 12.44 2.26 5.47
CA ALA A 145 11.17 1.98 6.15
C ALA A 145 11.42 1.52 7.59
N ALA A 146 12.35 0.60 7.82
CA ALA A 146 12.73 0.13 9.15
C ALA A 146 13.29 1.25 10.04
N ARG A 147 14.11 2.16 9.48
CA ARG A 147 14.61 3.32 10.25
C ARG A 147 13.50 4.28 10.66
N LEU A 148 12.55 4.56 9.77
CA LEU A 148 11.46 5.51 10.01
C LEU A 148 10.36 4.93 10.89
N ALA A 149 10.08 3.62 10.78
CA ALA A 149 9.00 2.97 11.51
C ALA A 149 9.21 2.98 13.02
N ASP A 150 8.12 3.19 13.75
CA ASP A 150 7.96 2.82 15.15
C ASP A 150 6.93 1.69 15.23
N PRO A 151 7.37 0.42 15.26
CA PRO A 151 6.46 -0.72 15.29
C PRO A 151 5.55 -0.77 16.53
N ALA A 152 5.95 -0.13 17.64
CA ALA A 152 5.12 -0.05 18.83
C ALA A 152 3.85 0.79 18.60
N LEU A 153 3.88 1.71 17.65
CA LEU A 153 2.75 2.52 17.22
C LEU A 153 1.92 1.86 16.10
N GLY A 154 2.34 0.70 15.62
CA GLY A 154 1.71 -0.02 14.51
C GLY A 154 2.29 0.36 13.14
N ASP A 155 3.42 1.05 13.11
CA ASP A 155 4.11 1.29 11.84
C ASP A 155 4.64 0.00 11.25
N SER A 156 4.58 -0.10 9.93
CA SER A 156 5.09 -1.27 9.22
C SER A 156 5.54 -0.93 7.80
N TRP A 157 6.27 -1.85 7.20
CA TRP A 157 6.55 -1.85 5.77
C TRP A 157 5.46 -2.65 5.03
N VAL A 158 5.10 -2.20 3.83
CA VAL A 158 4.15 -2.88 2.95
C VAL A 158 4.83 -3.20 1.62
N PRO A 159 4.93 -4.48 1.25
CA PRO A 159 5.48 -4.90 -0.03
C PRO A 159 4.58 -4.49 -1.20
N SER A 160 5.20 -4.28 -2.36
CA SER A 160 4.45 -4.06 -3.59
C SER A 160 3.64 -5.31 -3.99
N SER A 161 2.40 -5.10 -4.41
CA SER A 161 1.51 -6.18 -4.90
C SER A 161 1.99 -6.85 -6.19
N HIS A 162 3.00 -6.27 -6.85
CA HIS A 162 3.54 -6.79 -8.12
C HIS A 162 4.68 -7.79 -7.94
N LEU A 163 5.16 -7.97 -6.70
CA LEU A 163 6.21 -8.93 -6.38
C LEU A 163 5.66 -10.36 -6.28
N THR A 164 6.52 -11.35 -6.56
CA THR A 164 6.18 -12.75 -6.28
C THR A 164 6.15 -13.01 -4.77
N HIS A 165 5.47 -14.06 -4.37
CA HIS A 165 5.37 -14.46 -2.95
C HIS A 165 6.76 -14.72 -2.34
N GLU A 166 7.65 -15.37 -3.10
CA GLU A 166 9.02 -15.68 -2.68
C GLU A 166 9.83 -14.38 -2.45
N LEU A 167 9.68 -13.41 -3.35
CA LEU A 167 10.39 -12.14 -3.22
C LEU A 167 9.84 -11.32 -2.04
N ILE A 168 8.52 -11.37 -1.78
CA ILE A 168 7.94 -10.75 -0.59
C ILE A 168 8.50 -11.40 0.68
N ALA A 169 8.61 -12.73 0.74
CA ALA A 169 9.18 -13.43 1.88
C ALA A 169 10.64 -13.03 2.13
N THR A 170 11.45 -12.98 1.07
CA THR A 170 12.83 -12.50 1.14
C THR A 170 12.91 -11.06 1.66
N GLN A 171 12.11 -10.16 1.10
CA GLN A 171 12.09 -8.75 1.49
C GLN A 171 11.56 -8.53 2.93
N ALA A 172 10.61 -9.35 3.37
CA ALA A 172 10.17 -9.34 4.78
C ALA A 172 11.31 -9.72 5.73
N GLY A 173 12.18 -10.65 5.32
CA GLY A 173 13.42 -10.97 6.03
C GLY A 173 14.34 -9.75 6.15
N VAL A 174 14.56 -9.01 5.06
CA VAL A 174 15.38 -7.77 5.06
C VAL A 174 14.78 -6.73 6.02
N PHE A 175 13.46 -6.53 5.99
CA PHE A 175 12.79 -5.58 6.90
C PHE A 175 12.98 -5.95 8.37
N ARG A 176 12.78 -7.23 8.72
CA ARG A 176 12.98 -7.72 10.11
C ARG A 176 14.42 -7.57 10.57
N GLN A 177 15.38 -7.93 9.72
CA GLN A 177 16.80 -7.76 10.03
C GLN A 177 17.17 -6.28 10.25
N ALA A 178 16.64 -5.38 9.42
CA ALA A 178 16.89 -3.94 9.56
C ALA A 178 16.28 -3.36 10.85
N LEU A 179 15.10 -3.84 11.28
CA LEU A 179 14.51 -3.47 12.56
C LEU A 179 15.37 -3.96 13.74
N MET A 180 15.78 -5.23 13.72
CA MET A 180 16.65 -5.79 14.76
C MET A 180 17.98 -5.06 14.86
N ALA A 181 18.61 -4.76 13.72
CA ALA A 181 19.84 -3.98 13.66
C ALA A 181 19.69 -2.55 14.23
N ALA A 182 18.47 -1.98 14.14
CA ALA A 182 18.12 -0.69 14.74
C ALA A 182 17.65 -0.79 16.20
N GLY A 183 17.68 -1.99 16.83
CA GLY A 183 17.20 -2.20 18.19
C GLY A 183 15.69 -2.03 18.36
N LYS A 184 14.91 -2.17 17.28
CA LYS A 184 13.46 -1.96 17.29
C LYS A 184 12.72 -3.31 17.39
N PRO A 185 11.53 -3.34 18.02
CA PRO A 185 10.70 -4.54 18.05
C PRO A 185 10.20 -4.90 16.65
N LEU A 186 9.80 -6.14 16.46
CA LEU A 186 9.08 -6.53 15.25
C LEU A 186 7.63 -5.99 15.31
N PRO A 187 7.04 -5.59 14.18
CA PRO A 187 5.67 -5.15 14.17
C PRO A 187 4.73 -6.31 14.54
N PRO A 188 3.64 -6.04 15.28
CA PRO A 188 2.67 -7.07 15.63
C PRO A 188 1.98 -7.66 14.39
N GLU A 189 1.89 -6.87 13.33
CA GLU A 189 1.31 -7.26 12.05
C GLU A 189 2.19 -6.78 10.90
N LEU A 190 2.43 -7.67 9.93
CA LEU A 190 2.98 -7.28 8.64
C LEU A 190 1.84 -7.18 7.62
N PRO A 191 1.46 -5.98 7.18
CA PRO A 191 0.44 -5.82 6.16
C PRO A 191 0.99 -6.21 4.78
N VAL A 192 0.28 -7.07 4.07
CA VAL A 192 0.65 -7.51 2.73
C VAL A 192 -0.47 -7.21 1.75
N LEU A 193 -0.17 -6.40 0.74
CA LEU A 193 -1.09 -6.11 -0.35
C LEU A 193 -0.98 -7.19 -1.43
N ARG A 194 -2.10 -7.87 -1.75
CA ARG A 194 -2.16 -8.88 -2.81
C ARG A 194 -3.27 -8.60 -3.81
N ASN A 195 -2.98 -8.91 -5.06
CA ASN A 195 -3.96 -9.01 -6.12
C ASN A 195 -4.71 -10.34 -5.95
N ILE A 196 -6.03 -10.32 -5.85
CA ILE A 196 -6.83 -11.52 -5.59
C ILE A 196 -8.04 -11.57 -6.51
N VAL A 197 -8.25 -12.72 -7.13
CA VAL A 197 -9.45 -13.02 -7.92
C VAL A 197 -9.97 -14.38 -7.52
N VAL A 198 -11.20 -14.45 -7.05
CA VAL A 198 -11.86 -15.71 -6.72
C VAL A 198 -13.08 -15.91 -7.62
N ALA A 199 -13.16 -17.10 -8.20
CA ALA A 199 -14.27 -17.58 -9.02
C ALA A 199 -14.61 -19.03 -8.62
N PRO A 200 -15.63 -19.67 -9.20
CA PRO A 200 -15.92 -21.07 -8.89
C PRO A 200 -14.72 -22.01 -9.09
N ASP A 201 -13.90 -21.72 -10.09
CA ASP A 201 -12.68 -22.48 -10.43
C ASP A 201 -11.62 -21.55 -11.06
N ARG A 202 -10.41 -22.09 -11.27
CA ARG A 202 -9.29 -21.35 -11.84
C ARG A 202 -9.49 -20.94 -13.29
N GLU A 203 -10.09 -21.78 -14.09
CA GLU A 203 -10.34 -21.52 -15.52
C GLU A 203 -11.25 -20.30 -15.66
N THR A 204 -12.36 -20.29 -14.93
CA THR A 204 -13.30 -19.18 -14.85
C THR A 204 -12.61 -17.91 -14.34
N ALA A 205 -11.80 -17.99 -13.28
CA ALA A 205 -11.10 -16.85 -12.71
C ALA A 205 -10.13 -16.21 -13.73
N VAL A 206 -9.35 -17.02 -14.43
CA VAL A 206 -8.38 -16.55 -15.44
C VAL A 206 -9.10 -15.99 -16.67
N LYS A 207 -10.16 -16.64 -17.14
CA LYS A 207 -10.97 -16.16 -18.26
C LYS A 207 -11.58 -14.80 -17.97
N ASP A 208 -12.17 -14.63 -16.79
CA ASP A 208 -12.92 -13.43 -16.42
C ASP A 208 -12.00 -12.25 -16.09
N ALA A 209 -10.92 -12.45 -15.35
CA ALA A 209 -10.06 -11.37 -14.85
C ALA A 209 -8.74 -11.19 -15.62
N GLY A 210 -8.28 -12.21 -16.33
CA GLY A 210 -7.01 -12.21 -17.06
C GLY A 210 -6.82 -11.02 -18.00
N PRO A 211 -7.79 -10.69 -18.85
CA PRO A 211 -7.70 -9.54 -19.76
C PRO A 211 -7.46 -8.20 -19.02
N TYR A 212 -8.13 -7.97 -17.89
CA TYR A 212 -7.99 -6.75 -17.10
C TYR A 212 -6.64 -6.68 -16.36
N LEU A 213 -6.19 -7.81 -15.85
CA LEU A 213 -4.86 -7.94 -15.25
C LEU A 213 -3.77 -7.66 -16.28
N ALA A 214 -3.81 -8.30 -17.44
CA ALA A 214 -2.84 -8.08 -18.51
C ALA A 214 -2.81 -6.61 -18.97
N ALA A 215 -3.98 -6.00 -19.16
CA ALA A 215 -4.08 -4.58 -19.53
C ALA A 215 -3.46 -3.68 -18.46
N SER A 216 -3.74 -3.93 -17.18
CA SER A 216 -3.17 -3.15 -16.07
C SER A 216 -1.65 -3.27 -16.01
N TYR A 217 -1.09 -4.47 -16.14
CA TYR A 217 0.36 -4.67 -16.14
C TYR A 217 1.05 -4.06 -17.35
N ARG A 218 0.38 -4.05 -18.52
CA ARG A 218 0.89 -3.36 -19.71
C ARG A 218 1.03 -1.85 -19.46
N VAL A 219 0.02 -1.22 -18.88
CA VAL A 219 0.06 0.22 -18.53
C VAL A 219 1.19 0.48 -17.53
N LEU A 220 1.32 -0.33 -16.48
CA LEU A 220 2.39 -0.19 -15.48
C LEU A 220 3.78 -0.37 -16.11
N GLY A 221 3.92 -1.30 -17.04
CA GLY A 221 5.17 -1.50 -17.80
C GLY A 221 5.53 -0.28 -18.66
N GLN A 222 4.54 0.35 -19.30
CA GLN A 222 4.74 1.59 -20.07
C GLN A 222 5.19 2.75 -19.18
N TRP A 223 4.75 2.78 -17.92
CA TRP A 223 5.18 3.77 -16.93
C TRP A 223 6.57 3.47 -16.35
N GLY A 224 7.19 2.35 -16.71
CA GLY A 224 8.54 2.01 -16.27
C GLY A 224 8.59 1.33 -14.90
N LEU A 225 7.54 0.61 -14.50
CA LEU A 225 7.60 -0.19 -13.26
C LEU A 225 8.72 -1.24 -13.38
N PRO A 226 9.81 -1.13 -12.61
CA PRO A 226 11.03 -1.90 -12.86
C PRO A 226 10.95 -3.37 -12.43
N THR A 227 9.90 -3.78 -11.78
CA THR A 227 9.75 -5.12 -11.18
C THR A 227 8.89 -6.06 -12.01
N THR A 228 8.51 -5.61 -13.14
CA THR A 228 7.79 -6.46 -14.05
C THR A 228 8.77 -7.43 -14.64
N ILE A 229 8.56 -8.67 -14.51
CA ILE A 229 8.97 -9.74 -15.40
C ILE A 229 10.26 -9.38 -16.14
N ALA A 230 11.40 -9.48 -15.44
CA ALA A 230 12.70 -9.23 -16.02
C ALA A 230 12.87 -10.07 -17.31
N GLY A 231 13.03 -9.40 -18.43
CA GLY A 231 13.31 -10.04 -19.72
C GLY A 231 12.11 -10.19 -20.66
N THR A 232 10.86 -9.92 -20.26
CA THR A 232 9.73 -10.01 -21.20
C THR A 232 9.57 -8.70 -21.98
N PRO A 233 9.49 -8.71 -23.32
CA PRO A 233 9.19 -7.53 -24.12
C PRO A 233 7.91 -6.86 -23.67
N LYS A 234 7.84 -5.52 -23.68
CA LYS A 234 6.74 -4.69 -23.16
C LYS A 234 5.36 -5.01 -23.79
N ASP A 235 5.34 -5.67 -24.91
CA ASP A 235 4.20 -5.96 -25.77
C ASP A 235 3.75 -7.44 -25.71
N GLN A 236 4.56 -8.34 -25.15
CA GLN A 236 4.25 -9.76 -25.00
C GLN A 236 4.30 -10.17 -23.53
N VAL A 237 3.21 -9.93 -22.82
CA VAL A 237 3.06 -10.43 -21.44
C VAL A 237 2.38 -11.80 -21.51
N ASP A 238 3.13 -12.87 -21.24
CA ASP A 238 2.51 -14.16 -20.97
C ASP A 238 1.70 -14.07 -19.68
N LEU A 239 0.39 -14.23 -19.83
CA LEU A 239 -0.55 -14.15 -18.71
C LEU A 239 -0.24 -15.20 -17.63
N THR A 240 0.19 -16.38 -18.02
CA THR A 240 0.51 -17.48 -17.10
C THR A 240 1.71 -17.10 -16.23
N GLU A 241 2.77 -16.61 -16.86
CA GLU A 241 3.97 -16.13 -16.16
C GLU A 241 3.66 -14.91 -15.27
N LEU A 242 2.84 -13.98 -15.76
CA LEU A 242 2.42 -12.81 -15.02
C LEU A 242 1.68 -13.18 -13.73
N LEU A 243 0.76 -14.14 -13.81
CA LEU A 243 -0.07 -14.55 -12.67
C LEU A 243 0.73 -15.36 -11.65
N ALA A 244 1.75 -16.10 -12.09
CA ALA A 244 2.50 -17.01 -11.24
C ALA A 244 3.11 -16.30 -10.02
N GLY A 245 2.65 -16.67 -8.83
CA GLY A 245 3.14 -16.14 -7.54
C GLY A 245 2.90 -14.65 -7.28
N ARG A 246 2.22 -13.92 -8.19
CA ARG A 246 1.90 -12.49 -8.04
C ARG A 246 0.43 -12.23 -7.77
N VAL A 247 -0.43 -13.08 -8.27
CA VAL A 247 -1.88 -12.96 -8.13
C VAL A 247 -2.42 -14.24 -7.53
N VAL A 248 -3.14 -14.14 -6.43
CA VAL A 248 -3.93 -15.25 -5.88
C VAL A 248 -5.19 -15.36 -6.75
N ILE A 249 -5.24 -16.38 -7.60
CA ILE A 249 -6.31 -16.53 -8.58
C ILE A 249 -6.75 -17.99 -8.71
N GLY A 250 -8.05 -18.24 -8.54
CA GLY A 250 -8.57 -19.60 -8.64
C GLY A 250 -9.92 -19.80 -7.95
N GLY A 251 -10.24 -21.05 -7.68
CA GLY A 251 -11.35 -21.46 -6.81
C GLY A 251 -11.04 -21.21 -5.33
N PRO A 252 -12.06 -21.28 -4.47
CA PRO A 252 -11.89 -20.97 -3.05
C PRO A 252 -10.79 -21.78 -2.36
N GLU A 253 -10.73 -23.08 -2.59
CA GLU A 253 -9.76 -23.99 -1.98
C GLU A 253 -8.31 -23.67 -2.42
N GLN A 254 -8.12 -23.40 -3.71
CA GLN A 254 -6.82 -23.00 -4.25
C GLN A 254 -6.34 -21.66 -3.67
N CYS A 255 -7.23 -20.68 -3.65
CA CYS A 255 -6.93 -19.37 -3.09
C CYS A 255 -6.62 -19.46 -1.58
N ALA A 256 -7.35 -20.30 -0.84
CA ALA A 256 -7.10 -20.50 0.59
C ALA A 256 -5.73 -21.13 0.85
N ALA A 257 -5.39 -22.19 0.14
CA ALA A 257 -4.08 -22.85 0.27
C ALA A 257 -2.92 -21.89 -0.07
N GLU A 258 -3.07 -21.07 -1.12
CA GLU A 258 -2.06 -20.08 -1.50
C GLU A 258 -1.91 -18.97 -0.45
N LEU A 259 -3.01 -18.46 0.10
CA LEU A 259 -2.99 -17.46 1.18
C LEU A 259 -2.43 -18.03 2.48
N ALA A 260 -2.80 -19.25 2.87
CA ALA A 260 -2.25 -19.90 4.06
C ALA A 260 -0.74 -20.12 3.92
N ARG A 261 -0.26 -20.51 2.73
CA ARG A 261 1.18 -20.56 2.43
C ARG A 261 1.84 -19.20 2.61
N LEU A 262 1.22 -18.12 2.12
CA LEU A 262 1.74 -16.76 2.27
C LEU A 262 1.82 -16.34 3.74
N VAL A 263 0.80 -16.65 4.54
CA VAL A 263 0.81 -16.42 5.99
C VAL A 263 2.03 -17.10 6.64
N ARG A 264 2.24 -18.38 6.35
CA ARG A 264 3.35 -19.16 6.96
C ARG A 264 4.73 -18.68 6.50
N THR A 265 4.89 -18.31 5.21
CA THR A 265 6.21 -17.94 4.67
C THR A 265 6.60 -16.50 4.93
N VAL A 266 5.65 -15.60 4.97
CA VAL A 266 5.90 -14.16 5.16
C VAL A 266 5.69 -13.73 6.61
N GLY A 267 4.90 -14.46 7.39
CA GLY A 267 4.42 -14.02 8.71
C GLY A 267 3.43 -12.87 8.55
N LEU A 268 2.51 -13.02 7.59
CA LEU A 268 1.45 -12.06 7.31
C LEU A 268 0.51 -11.95 8.51
N GLY A 269 0.32 -10.74 9.05
CA GLY A 269 -0.67 -10.45 10.08
C GLY A 269 -1.91 -9.73 9.54
N ARG A 270 -1.78 -9.05 8.40
CA ARG A 270 -2.89 -8.32 7.77
C ARG A 270 -2.85 -8.45 6.24
N LEU A 271 -3.92 -8.97 5.67
CA LEU A 271 -4.10 -9.05 4.23
C LEU A 271 -4.86 -7.83 3.71
N VAL A 272 -4.28 -7.15 2.71
CA VAL A 272 -4.94 -6.10 1.95
C VAL A 272 -5.25 -6.64 0.56
N CYS A 273 -6.52 -6.84 0.26
CA CYS A 273 -6.96 -7.44 -1.01
C CYS A 273 -7.20 -6.36 -2.06
N ARG A 274 -6.48 -6.41 -3.17
CA ARG A 274 -6.84 -5.69 -4.39
C ARG A 274 -7.65 -6.62 -5.28
N VAL A 275 -8.92 -6.28 -5.46
CA VAL A 275 -9.91 -7.13 -6.14
C VAL A 275 -10.51 -6.48 -7.40
N GLN A 276 -10.02 -5.29 -7.78
CA GLN A 276 -10.57 -4.51 -8.88
C GLN A 276 -9.46 -3.94 -9.76
N TRP A 277 -9.65 -4.00 -11.06
CA TRP A 277 -8.80 -3.42 -12.10
C TRP A 277 -9.62 -2.55 -13.04
N MET A 278 -8.94 -1.66 -13.76
CA MET A 278 -9.57 -0.71 -14.68
C MET A 278 -10.43 -1.44 -15.73
N GLY A 279 -11.68 -0.98 -15.86
CA GLY A 279 -12.66 -1.55 -16.78
C GLY A 279 -13.30 -2.87 -16.34
N MET A 280 -12.89 -3.45 -15.21
CA MET A 280 -13.43 -4.71 -14.70
C MET A 280 -14.91 -4.54 -14.31
N GLU A 281 -15.73 -5.49 -14.74
CA GLU A 281 -17.15 -5.51 -14.41
C GLU A 281 -17.40 -5.65 -12.92
N GLN A 282 -18.29 -4.83 -12.37
CA GLN A 282 -18.61 -4.79 -10.94
C GLN A 282 -19.04 -6.15 -10.39
N ARG A 283 -19.79 -6.94 -11.17
CA ARG A 283 -20.24 -8.30 -10.74
C ARG A 283 -19.07 -9.24 -10.42
N LEU A 284 -17.94 -9.11 -11.14
CA LEU A 284 -16.75 -9.95 -10.91
C LEU A 284 -16.02 -9.53 -9.62
N VAL A 285 -16.03 -8.23 -9.33
CA VAL A 285 -15.48 -7.68 -8.08
C VAL A 285 -16.31 -8.17 -6.88
N LEU A 286 -17.63 -8.02 -6.95
CA LEU A 286 -18.53 -8.45 -5.88
C LEU A 286 -18.44 -9.95 -5.63
N ARG A 287 -18.45 -10.78 -6.70
CA ARG A 287 -18.23 -12.22 -6.58
C ARG A 287 -16.93 -12.56 -5.86
N THR A 288 -15.83 -11.87 -6.20
CA THR A 288 -14.55 -12.10 -5.53
C THR A 288 -14.64 -11.76 -4.04
N ILE A 289 -15.29 -10.64 -3.67
CA ILE A 289 -15.46 -10.23 -2.27
C ILE A 289 -16.30 -11.24 -1.50
N GLU A 290 -17.42 -11.67 -2.05
CA GLU A 290 -18.33 -12.66 -1.45
C GLU A 290 -17.61 -14.00 -1.22
N LEU A 291 -16.97 -14.56 -2.26
CA LEU A 291 -16.24 -15.81 -2.14
C LEU A 291 -15.04 -15.72 -1.17
N LEU A 292 -14.35 -14.56 -1.14
CA LEU A 292 -13.30 -14.33 -0.14
C LEU A 292 -13.87 -14.42 1.27
N ALA A 293 -14.95 -13.70 1.54
CA ALA A 293 -15.53 -13.62 2.90
C ALA A 293 -16.15 -14.96 3.34
N GLU A 294 -16.93 -15.59 2.47
CA GLU A 294 -17.75 -16.74 2.82
C GLU A 294 -17.01 -18.09 2.74
N ARG A 295 -16.01 -18.19 1.86
CA ARG A 295 -15.35 -19.46 1.58
C ARG A 295 -13.86 -19.41 1.88
N VAL A 296 -13.12 -18.48 1.30
CA VAL A 296 -11.65 -18.46 1.35
C VAL A 296 -11.13 -18.18 2.76
N LEU A 297 -11.56 -17.08 3.37
CA LEU A 297 -11.03 -16.68 4.70
C LEU A 297 -11.33 -17.70 5.81
N PRO A 298 -12.52 -18.34 5.87
CA PRO A 298 -12.75 -19.44 6.82
C PRO A 298 -11.84 -20.65 6.59
N LEU A 299 -11.52 -20.99 5.32
CA LEU A 299 -10.57 -22.06 5.01
C LEU A 299 -9.14 -21.69 5.44
N VAL A 300 -8.69 -20.46 5.12
CA VAL A 300 -7.38 -19.97 5.59
C VAL A 300 -7.27 -20.05 7.10
N ALA A 301 -8.30 -19.59 7.84
CA ALA A 301 -8.29 -19.62 9.30
C ALA A 301 -8.11 -21.04 9.86
N ARG A 302 -8.72 -22.04 9.22
CA ARG A 302 -8.55 -23.47 9.60
C ARG A 302 -7.16 -24.01 9.31
N GLU A 303 -6.54 -23.55 8.20
CA GLU A 303 -5.22 -24.04 7.80
C GLU A 303 -4.06 -23.45 8.61
N ILE A 304 -4.27 -22.27 9.24
CA ILE A 304 -3.23 -21.58 10.00
C ILE A 304 -3.40 -21.70 11.54
N ALA A 305 -4.56 -22.24 11.98
CA ALA A 305 -4.82 -22.54 13.39
C ALA A 305 -3.99 -23.75 13.85
#